data_48bf8dd64c1891489d307a17ec0d5698
#
_entry.id   48bf8dd64c1891489d307a17ec0d5698
#
_cell.length_a   1.000
_cell.length_b   1.000
_cell.length_c   1.000
_cell.angle_alpha   90.00
_cell.angle_beta   90.00
_cell.angle_gamma   90.00
#
_symmetry.space_group_name_H-M   'P 1'
#
loop_
_entity.id
_entity.type
_entity.pdbx_description
1 polymer ?
#
loop_
_entity_poly.entity_id
_entity_poly.type
_entity_poly.pdbx_seq_one_letter_code
_entity_poly.pdbx_strand_id
1 'polypeptide(L)'
;GNFILPQLIEEFQKRYREVEIKVSVCNTKTIEQYILNNEVDLALIEGKTEYEQIQMEHLMEDPLCLICAANSELVKQEKISLIDLERYPMILRERGSAVREMIEESLGYHQIHHRVIWESVSTQAIIRAVAKKLGMSILPYLLVRDELARGLVKQLQVEEFHLSRQFSIAYHKKKYLTPAAKGFMELCKEKIPMVFCEEERV
;
A
#
# COMPACT_ATOMS: atom_id res chain seq x y z
N GLY A 1 3.80 -4.47 -3.14
CA GLY A 1 4.33 -5.56 -3.98
C GLY A 1 5.82 -5.45 -4.22
N ASN A 2 6.33 -4.26 -4.61
CA ASN A 2 7.69 -4.10 -5.13
C ASN A 2 8.82 -4.38 -4.11
N PHE A 3 8.60 -4.25 -2.82
CA PHE A 3 9.64 -4.43 -1.79
C PHE A 3 9.65 -5.83 -1.18
N ILE A 4 8.49 -6.36 -0.85
CA ILE A 4 8.37 -7.63 -0.10
C ILE A 4 8.41 -8.83 -1.04
N LEU A 5 7.75 -8.72 -2.19
CA LEU A 5 7.54 -9.85 -3.09
C LEU A 5 8.84 -10.46 -3.64
N PRO A 6 9.87 -9.68 -4.06
CA PRO A 6 11.14 -10.27 -4.53
C PRO A 6 11.82 -11.14 -3.47
N GLN A 7 11.83 -10.71 -2.21
CA GLN A 7 12.44 -11.45 -1.10
C GLN A 7 11.67 -12.75 -0.82
N LEU A 8 10.34 -12.68 -0.82
CA LEU A 8 9.48 -13.85 -0.64
C LEU A 8 9.70 -14.87 -1.75
N ILE A 9 9.80 -14.41 -3.00
CA ILE A 9 10.01 -15.29 -4.15
C ILE A 9 11.39 -15.95 -4.07
N GLU A 10 12.44 -15.19 -3.76
CA GLU A 10 13.79 -15.75 -3.60
C GLU A 10 13.80 -16.86 -2.53
N GLU A 11 13.19 -16.62 -1.37
CA GLU A 11 13.16 -17.61 -0.31
C GLU A 11 12.28 -18.82 -0.67
N PHE A 12 11.16 -18.58 -1.33
CA PHE A 12 10.28 -19.63 -1.80
C PHE A 12 10.97 -20.53 -2.83
N GLN A 13 11.70 -19.96 -3.80
CA GLN A 13 12.44 -20.73 -4.81
C GLN A 13 13.55 -21.60 -4.22
N LYS A 14 14.15 -21.20 -3.09
CA LYS A 14 15.11 -22.04 -2.36
C LYS A 14 14.47 -23.33 -1.83
N ARG A 15 13.18 -23.28 -1.46
CA ARG A 15 12.41 -24.43 -0.92
C ARG A 15 11.75 -25.25 -2.02
N TYR A 16 11.30 -24.61 -3.10
CA TYR A 16 10.49 -25.18 -4.19
C TYR A 16 11.14 -24.92 -5.56
N ARG A 17 12.26 -25.57 -5.82
CA ARG A 17 13.11 -25.31 -7.01
C ARG A 17 12.44 -25.64 -8.35
N GLU A 18 11.51 -26.59 -8.36
CA GLU A 18 10.80 -27.05 -9.56
C GLU A 18 9.54 -26.23 -9.89
N VAL A 19 9.20 -25.25 -9.04
CA VAL A 19 7.99 -24.44 -9.22
C VAL A 19 8.30 -23.23 -10.10
N GLU A 20 7.64 -23.13 -11.24
CA GLU A 20 7.67 -21.93 -12.07
C GLU A 20 6.79 -20.85 -11.45
N ILE A 21 7.33 -19.64 -11.27
CA ILE A 21 6.62 -18.51 -10.70
C ILE A 21 6.47 -17.44 -11.75
N LYS A 22 5.20 -17.04 -12.00
CA LYS A 22 4.86 -15.84 -12.79
C LYS A 22 4.33 -14.77 -11.86
N VAL A 23 4.80 -13.53 -12.03
CA VAL A 23 4.42 -12.38 -11.20
C VAL A 23 3.82 -11.32 -12.07
N SER A 24 2.64 -10.83 -11.64
CA SER A 24 2.00 -9.65 -12.21
C SER A 24 1.76 -8.61 -11.11
N VAL A 25 2.11 -7.37 -11.37
CA VAL A 25 1.91 -6.25 -10.43
C VAL A 25 0.98 -5.23 -11.08
N CYS A 26 -0.19 -5.05 -10.49
CA CYS A 26 -1.19 -4.09 -10.94
C CYS A 26 -2.02 -3.59 -9.74
N ASN A 27 -3.00 -2.74 -9.97
CA ASN A 27 -3.86 -2.26 -8.89
C ASN A 27 -4.83 -3.35 -8.41
N THR A 28 -5.42 -3.14 -7.24
CA THR A 28 -6.28 -4.14 -6.58
C THR A 28 -7.45 -4.57 -7.46
N LYS A 29 -8.14 -3.64 -8.13
CA LYS A 29 -9.28 -3.99 -9.00
C LYS A 29 -8.89 -4.92 -10.15
N THR A 30 -7.74 -4.70 -10.75
CA THR A 30 -7.23 -5.57 -11.82
C THR A 30 -6.86 -6.95 -11.26
N ILE A 31 -6.22 -7.02 -10.09
CA ILE A 31 -5.87 -8.29 -9.45
C ILE A 31 -7.12 -9.08 -9.07
N GLU A 32 -8.15 -8.43 -8.55
CA GLU A 32 -9.42 -9.08 -8.25
C GLU A 32 -10.03 -9.76 -9.48
N GLN A 33 -9.99 -9.09 -10.65
CA GLN A 33 -10.43 -9.71 -11.90
C GLN A 33 -9.58 -10.94 -12.27
N TYR A 34 -8.27 -10.87 -12.08
CA TYR A 34 -7.39 -12.03 -12.32
C TYR A 34 -7.71 -13.20 -11.39
N ILE A 35 -8.05 -12.94 -10.12
CA ILE A 35 -8.50 -13.98 -9.18
C ILE A 35 -9.82 -14.60 -9.65
N LEU A 36 -10.82 -13.75 -9.99
CA LEU A 36 -12.14 -14.20 -10.43
C LEU A 36 -12.08 -15.02 -11.71
N ASN A 37 -11.23 -14.63 -12.65
CA ASN A 37 -11.01 -15.32 -13.91
C ASN A 37 -10.06 -16.55 -13.77
N ASN A 38 -9.55 -16.82 -12.57
CA ASN A 38 -8.59 -17.89 -12.32
C ASN A 38 -7.26 -17.76 -13.09
N GLU A 39 -6.86 -16.52 -13.40
CA GLU A 39 -5.60 -16.20 -14.10
C GLU A 39 -4.39 -16.21 -13.16
N VAL A 40 -4.63 -16.07 -11.84
CA VAL A 40 -3.61 -16.17 -10.79
C VAL A 40 -4.00 -17.21 -9.75
N ASP A 41 -3.00 -17.81 -9.09
CA ASP A 41 -3.23 -18.79 -8.02
C ASP A 41 -3.42 -18.10 -6.67
N LEU A 42 -2.57 -17.11 -6.39
CA LEU A 42 -2.55 -16.33 -5.18
C LEU A 42 -2.29 -14.87 -5.54
N ALA A 43 -2.77 -13.96 -4.71
CA ALA A 43 -2.45 -12.56 -4.81
C ALA A 43 -2.12 -11.98 -3.43
N LEU A 44 -1.26 -10.97 -3.39
CA LEU A 44 -1.09 -10.10 -2.24
C LEU A 44 -1.81 -8.80 -2.56
N ILE A 45 -2.86 -8.50 -1.82
CA ILE A 45 -3.71 -7.33 -2.05
C ILE A 45 -3.80 -6.43 -0.83
N GLU A 46 -4.15 -5.20 -1.08
CA GLU A 46 -4.32 -4.14 -0.10
C GLU A 46 -5.80 -3.78 0.01
N GLY A 47 -6.26 -3.52 1.24
CA GLY A 47 -7.66 -3.14 1.49
C GLY A 47 -8.59 -4.34 1.59
N LYS A 48 -9.86 -4.10 1.25
CA LYS A 48 -10.94 -5.09 1.32
C LYS A 48 -11.41 -5.42 -0.10
N THR A 49 -12.07 -6.55 -0.26
CA THR A 49 -12.77 -6.93 -1.49
C THR A 49 -14.26 -6.97 -1.26
N GLU A 50 -15.03 -6.59 -2.26
CA GLU A 50 -16.50 -6.74 -2.27
C GLU A 50 -16.95 -8.06 -2.91
N TYR A 51 -16.02 -8.82 -3.51
CA TYR A 51 -16.34 -10.07 -4.20
C TYR A 51 -16.39 -11.24 -3.22
N GLU A 52 -17.60 -11.79 -3.02
CA GLU A 52 -17.81 -12.96 -2.16
C GLU A 52 -17.02 -14.20 -2.61
N GLN A 53 -16.63 -14.28 -3.89
CA GLN A 53 -15.86 -15.39 -4.44
C GLN A 53 -14.38 -15.34 -4.06
N ILE A 54 -13.89 -14.21 -3.56
CA ILE A 54 -12.51 -14.05 -3.13
C ILE A 54 -12.40 -14.36 -1.64
N GLN A 55 -11.49 -15.26 -1.30
CA GLN A 55 -11.08 -15.51 0.08
C GLN A 55 -9.88 -14.63 0.39
N MET A 56 -9.91 -14.00 1.56
CA MET A 56 -8.80 -13.19 2.06
C MET A 56 -8.30 -13.77 3.39
N GLU A 57 -6.99 -13.80 3.53
CA GLU A 57 -6.30 -14.10 4.79
C GLU A 57 -5.45 -12.90 5.17
N HIS A 58 -5.80 -12.27 6.28
CA HIS A 58 -5.11 -11.09 6.78
C HIS A 58 -3.68 -11.43 7.22
N LEU A 59 -2.73 -10.59 6.85
CA LEU A 59 -1.31 -10.73 7.21
C LEU A 59 -0.89 -9.64 8.19
N MET A 60 -1.21 -8.38 7.88
CA MET A 60 -0.80 -7.25 8.68
C MET A 60 -1.53 -5.96 8.28
N GLU A 61 -1.38 -4.95 9.11
CA GLU A 61 -1.78 -3.58 8.81
C GLU A 61 -0.56 -2.71 8.50
N ASP A 62 -0.73 -1.75 7.58
CA ASP A 62 0.28 -0.76 7.20
C ASP A 62 -0.38 0.63 7.28
N PRO A 63 0.07 1.49 8.22
CA PRO A 63 -0.51 2.80 8.38
C PRO A 63 -0.27 3.68 7.16
N LEU A 64 -1.22 4.57 6.86
CA LEU A 64 -1.07 5.58 5.83
C LEU A 64 -0.48 6.85 6.44
N CYS A 65 0.50 7.42 5.74
CA CYS A 65 1.21 8.63 6.14
C CYS A 65 0.88 9.77 5.19
N LEU A 66 0.45 10.92 5.73
CA LEU A 66 0.45 12.16 4.99
C LEU A 66 1.89 12.67 4.91
N ILE A 67 2.38 12.91 3.69
CA ILE A 67 3.73 13.37 3.45
C ILE A 67 3.76 14.70 2.69
N CYS A 68 4.76 15.52 3.03
CA CYS A 68 5.09 16.75 2.32
C CYS A 68 6.59 16.84 2.05
N ALA A 69 7.03 17.83 1.28
CA ALA A 69 8.46 18.10 1.08
C ALA A 69 9.14 18.41 2.43
N ALA A 70 10.34 17.89 2.64
CA ALA A 70 11.09 18.09 3.89
C ALA A 70 11.36 19.55 4.24
N ASN A 71 11.45 20.42 3.24
CA ASN A 71 11.64 21.86 3.37
C ASN A 71 10.34 22.66 3.17
N SER A 72 9.18 22.05 3.41
CA SER A 72 7.88 22.73 3.40
C SER A 72 7.70 23.55 4.69
N GLU A 73 7.00 24.68 4.59
CA GLU A 73 6.59 25.45 5.76
C GLU A 73 5.65 24.67 6.69
N LEU A 74 4.95 23.67 6.15
CA LEU A 74 4.07 22.76 6.91
C LEU A 74 4.82 21.96 7.97
N VAL A 75 6.11 21.68 7.74
CA VAL A 75 6.95 20.92 8.70
C VAL A 75 7.17 21.69 10.00
N LYS A 76 7.00 23.03 9.99
CA LYS A 76 7.10 23.88 11.20
C LYS A 76 5.85 23.84 12.06
N GLN A 77 4.75 23.31 11.54
CA GLN A 77 3.51 23.15 12.29
C GLN A 77 3.57 21.79 13.01
N GLU A 78 3.39 21.80 14.32
CA GLU A 78 3.39 20.57 15.12
C GLU A 78 2.24 19.66 14.73
N LYS A 79 1.09 20.26 14.36
CA LYS A 79 -0.13 19.55 13.97
C LYS A 79 -0.82 20.27 12.83
N ILE A 80 -1.43 19.51 11.95
CA ILE A 80 -2.26 19.97 10.84
C ILE A 80 -3.66 19.41 11.05
N SER A 81 -4.67 20.21 10.85
CA SER A 81 -6.06 19.75 10.83
C SER A 81 -6.42 19.19 9.46
N LEU A 82 -7.41 18.30 9.40
CA LEU A 82 -7.91 17.76 8.13
C LEU A 82 -8.36 18.86 7.15
N ILE A 83 -9.01 19.92 7.65
CA ILE A 83 -9.48 21.03 6.81
C ILE A 83 -8.32 21.79 6.15
N ASP A 84 -7.12 21.78 6.72
CA ASP A 84 -5.96 22.41 6.10
C ASP A 84 -5.53 21.72 4.82
N LEU A 85 -5.90 20.45 4.61
CA LEU A 85 -5.62 19.73 3.37
C LEU A 85 -6.28 20.35 2.14
N GLU A 86 -7.40 21.07 2.31
CA GLU A 86 -8.10 21.75 1.22
C GLU A 86 -7.25 22.85 0.56
N ARG A 87 -6.29 23.40 1.29
CA ARG A 87 -5.42 24.50 0.82
C ARG A 87 -4.28 24.02 -0.05
N TYR A 88 -3.99 22.71 -0.03
CA TYR A 88 -2.81 22.17 -0.69
C TYR A 88 -3.19 21.18 -1.81
N PRO A 89 -2.49 21.21 -2.94
CA PRO A 89 -2.73 20.24 -3.98
C PRO A 89 -2.28 18.85 -3.54
N MET A 90 -3.06 17.85 -3.93
CA MET A 90 -2.79 16.44 -3.66
C MET A 90 -2.24 15.74 -4.90
N ILE A 91 -1.28 14.86 -4.69
CA ILE A 91 -0.73 13.94 -5.68
C ILE A 91 -1.06 12.55 -5.17
N LEU A 92 -1.90 11.82 -5.88
CA LEU A 92 -2.45 10.55 -5.38
C LEU A 92 -2.16 9.38 -6.34
N ARG A 93 -2.42 8.19 -5.86
CA ARG A 93 -2.45 7.00 -6.69
C ARG A 93 -3.56 7.11 -7.74
N GLU A 94 -3.46 6.30 -8.76
CA GLU A 94 -4.45 6.18 -9.82
C GLU A 94 -5.81 5.68 -9.30
N ARG A 95 -6.88 5.94 -10.04
CA ARG A 95 -8.20 5.36 -9.76
C ARG A 95 -8.14 3.83 -9.87
N GLY A 96 -8.84 3.13 -8.98
CA GLY A 96 -8.77 1.67 -8.84
C GLY A 96 -7.66 1.17 -7.92
N SER A 97 -6.88 2.08 -7.34
CA SER A 97 -6.00 1.78 -6.20
C SER A 97 -6.82 1.75 -4.91
N ALA A 98 -6.75 0.65 -4.15
CA ALA A 98 -7.44 0.54 -2.86
C ALA A 98 -7.03 1.67 -1.88
N VAL A 99 -5.76 2.07 -1.88
CA VAL A 99 -5.29 3.19 -1.07
C VAL A 99 -5.98 4.50 -1.47
N ARG A 100 -6.15 4.74 -2.78
CA ARG A 100 -6.85 5.92 -3.27
C ARG A 100 -8.31 5.93 -2.81
N GLU A 101 -9.00 4.82 -2.92
CA GLU A 101 -10.40 4.69 -2.53
C GLU A 101 -10.58 4.93 -1.02
N MET A 102 -9.73 4.34 -0.19
CA MET A 102 -9.73 4.58 1.26
C MET A 102 -9.52 6.05 1.63
N ILE A 103 -8.62 6.75 0.94
CA ILE A 103 -8.37 8.18 1.15
C ILE A 103 -9.61 9.00 0.77
N GLU A 104 -10.17 8.75 -0.41
CA GLU A 104 -11.35 9.50 -0.90
C GLU A 104 -12.57 9.25 -0.02
N GLU A 105 -12.79 8.01 0.43
CA GLU A 105 -13.86 7.66 1.37
C GLU A 105 -13.69 8.40 2.70
N SER A 106 -12.50 8.39 3.27
CA SER A 106 -12.22 9.05 4.54
C SER A 106 -12.36 10.57 4.45
N LEU A 107 -11.78 11.18 3.42
CA LEU A 107 -11.90 12.63 3.21
C LEU A 107 -13.36 13.02 2.93
N GLY A 108 -14.10 12.19 2.19
CA GLY A 108 -15.53 12.37 1.94
C GLY A 108 -16.37 12.29 3.21
N TYR A 109 -16.09 11.33 4.10
CA TYR A 109 -16.75 11.21 5.41
C TYR A 109 -16.58 12.47 6.26
N HIS A 110 -15.40 13.08 6.24
CA HIS A 110 -15.09 14.34 6.93
C HIS A 110 -15.49 15.59 6.13
N GLN A 111 -16.12 15.45 4.97
CA GLN A 111 -16.54 16.54 4.07
C GLN A 111 -15.38 17.45 3.62
N ILE A 112 -14.18 16.88 3.48
CA ILE A 112 -12.96 17.60 3.04
C ILE A 112 -12.89 17.62 1.52
N HIS A 113 -12.85 18.82 0.94
CA HIS A 113 -12.67 19.02 -0.49
C HIS A 113 -11.18 19.10 -0.81
N HIS A 114 -10.69 18.11 -1.52
CA HIS A 114 -9.28 18.05 -1.92
C HIS A 114 -9.11 18.21 -3.44
N ARG A 115 -8.05 18.88 -3.84
CA ARG A 115 -7.73 19.12 -5.24
C ARG A 115 -6.61 18.19 -5.69
N VAL A 116 -6.92 17.19 -6.49
CA VAL A 116 -5.92 16.30 -7.09
C VAL A 116 -5.36 16.95 -8.35
N ILE A 117 -4.05 17.18 -8.39
CA ILE A 117 -3.36 17.80 -9.54
C ILE A 117 -2.54 16.79 -10.34
N TRP A 118 -2.25 15.62 -9.76
CA TRP A 118 -1.49 14.58 -10.41
C TRP A 118 -1.93 13.21 -9.90
N GLU A 119 -2.10 12.28 -10.84
CA GLU A 119 -2.36 10.86 -10.57
C GLU A 119 -1.23 10.00 -11.14
N SER A 120 -0.80 8.98 -10.40
CA SER A 120 0.27 8.09 -10.87
C SER A 120 0.13 6.67 -10.30
N VAL A 121 0.43 5.69 -11.15
CA VAL A 121 0.62 4.29 -10.74
C VAL A 121 1.97 4.10 -10.01
N SER A 122 2.92 5.00 -10.22
CA SER A 122 4.26 4.92 -9.63
C SER A 122 4.33 5.69 -8.31
N THR A 123 4.41 4.98 -7.21
CA THR A 123 4.65 5.56 -5.87
C THR A 123 5.92 6.39 -5.84
N GLN A 124 6.99 5.94 -6.51
CA GLN A 124 8.26 6.68 -6.56
C GLN A 124 8.12 8.02 -7.30
N ALA A 125 7.30 8.07 -8.36
CA ALA A 125 7.01 9.33 -9.04
C ALA A 125 6.25 10.30 -8.12
N ILE A 126 5.28 9.80 -7.36
CA ILE A 126 4.53 10.57 -6.37
C ILE A 126 5.49 11.15 -5.31
N ILE A 127 6.32 10.33 -4.69
CA ILE A 127 7.28 10.77 -3.65
C ILE A 127 8.22 11.85 -4.20
N ARG A 128 8.75 11.64 -5.40
CA ARG A 128 9.64 12.64 -6.04
C ARG A 128 8.92 13.97 -6.33
N ALA A 129 7.67 13.91 -6.76
CA ALA A 129 6.86 15.11 -6.98
C ALA A 129 6.58 15.86 -5.66
N VAL A 130 6.25 15.13 -4.59
CA VAL A 130 6.09 15.69 -3.23
C VAL A 130 7.40 16.35 -2.78
N ALA A 131 8.55 15.67 -2.91
CA ALA A 131 9.85 16.22 -2.53
C ALA A 131 10.20 17.52 -3.29
N LYS A 132 9.65 17.71 -4.49
CA LYS A 132 9.78 18.94 -5.30
C LYS A 132 8.74 20.02 -4.97
N LYS A 133 7.96 19.85 -3.88
CA LYS A 133 6.92 20.80 -3.46
C LYS A 133 5.75 20.97 -4.44
N LEU A 134 5.49 19.98 -5.29
CA LEU A 134 4.36 20.05 -6.23
C LEU A 134 3.02 19.82 -5.55
N GLY A 135 3.02 19.19 -4.36
CA GLY A 135 1.82 18.92 -3.58
C GLY A 135 2.14 18.02 -2.39
N MET A 136 1.10 17.54 -1.73
CA MET A 136 1.16 16.53 -0.67
C MET A 136 0.65 15.20 -1.18
N SER A 137 0.94 14.13 -0.45
CA SER A 137 0.39 12.81 -0.73
C SER A 137 0.11 12.02 0.54
N ILE A 138 -0.81 11.08 0.44
CA ILE A 138 -1.06 10.09 1.48
C ILE A 138 -0.65 8.74 0.90
N LEU A 139 0.33 8.11 1.53
CA LEU A 139 0.92 6.85 1.07
C LEU A 139 1.14 5.90 2.24
N PRO A 140 1.17 4.60 2.00
CA PRO A 140 1.53 3.61 3.01
C PRO A 140 2.93 3.84 3.57
N TYR A 141 3.08 3.70 4.89
CA TYR A 141 4.34 3.92 5.59
C TYR A 141 5.49 3.10 5.00
N LEU A 142 5.26 1.82 4.74
CA LEU A 142 6.27 0.94 4.13
C LEU A 142 6.84 1.46 2.80
N LEU A 143 6.05 2.22 2.05
CA LEU A 143 6.47 2.72 0.74
C LEU A 143 7.22 4.05 0.80
N VAL A 144 7.20 4.72 1.95
CA VAL A 144 7.81 6.05 2.13
C VAL A 144 8.91 6.09 3.21
N ARG A 145 9.06 5.03 3.99
CA ARG A 145 9.96 4.98 5.15
C ARG A 145 11.41 5.33 4.82
N ASP A 146 11.94 4.80 3.72
CA ASP A 146 13.32 5.05 3.30
C ASP A 146 13.54 6.52 2.93
N GLU A 147 12.56 7.14 2.27
CA GLU A 147 12.58 8.55 1.89
C GLU A 147 12.36 9.46 3.11
N LEU A 148 11.57 9.03 4.08
CA LEU A 148 11.44 9.68 5.39
C LEU A 148 12.79 9.64 6.14
N ALA A 149 13.42 8.48 6.22
CA ALA A 149 14.72 8.31 6.87
C ALA A 149 15.83 9.15 6.19
N ARG A 150 15.81 9.24 4.86
CA ARG A 150 16.74 10.09 4.08
C ARG A 150 16.41 11.58 4.17
N GLY A 151 15.30 11.96 4.77
CA GLY A 151 14.88 13.36 4.87
C GLY A 151 14.46 13.99 3.53
N LEU A 152 14.07 13.21 2.54
CA LEU A 152 13.55 13.73 1.25
C LEU A 152 12.13 14.26 1.39
N VAL A 153 11.34 13.60 2.22
CA VAL A 153 9.97 14.00 2.59
C VAL A 153 9.83 13.95 4.10
N LYS A 154 8.80 14.58 4.62
CA LYS A 154 8.43 14.55 6.04
C LYS A 154 6.99 14.09 6.19
N GLN A 155 6.74 13.30 7.22
CA GLN A 155 5.40 12.95 7.65
C GLN A 155 4.80 14.11 8.44
N LEU A 156 3.54 14.41 8.15
CA LEU A 156 2.74 15.38 8.89
C LEU A 156 1.77 14.64 9.81
N GLN A 157 1.64 15.12 11.03
CA GLN A 157 0.70 14.60 12.00
C GLN A 157 -0.67 15.27 11.79
N VAL A 158 -1.71 14.47 11.55
CA VAL A 158 -3.10 14.93 11.43
C VAL A 158 -3.91 14.21 12.51
N GLU A 159 -4.42 14.93 13.49
CA GLU A 159 -5.05 14.34 14.69
C GLU A 159 -6.24 13.43 14.39
N GLU A 160 -7.03 13.80 13.39
CA GLU A 160 -8.31 13.15 13.05
C GLU A 160 -8.15 12.11 11.94
N PHE A 161 -6.92 11.86 11.47
CA PHE A 161 -6.67 11.04 10.29
C PHE A 161 -5.81 9.84 10.64
N HIS A 162 -6.48 8.74 11.00
CA HIS A 162 -5.84 7.46 11.29
C HIS A 162 -6.34 6.42 10.29
N LEU A 163 -5.66 6.31 9.18
CA LEU A 163 -5.94 5.28 8.18
C LEU A 163 -4.84 4.23 8.21
N SER A 164 -5.24 2.97 8.17
CA SER A 164 -4.36 1.83 7.90
C SER A 164 -4.96 0.99 6.78
N ARG A 165 -4.11 0.43 5.94
CA ARG A 165 -4.52 -0.57 4.96
C ARG A 165 -4.26 -1.96 5.50
N GLN A 166 -5.17 -2.87 5.23
CA GLN A 166 -4.95 -4.28 5.47
C GLN A 166 -4.15 -4.87 4.31
N PHE A 167 -3.12 -5.63 4.63
CA PHE A 167 -2.37 -6.40 3.66
C PHE A 167 -2.74 -7.86 3.83
N SER A 168 -3.19 -8.50 2.74
CA SER A 168 -3.79 -9.84 2.80
C SER A 168 -3.34 -10.71 1.65
N ILE A 169 -3.31 -12.02 1.87
CA ILE A 169 -3.29 -13.00 0.78
C ILE A 169 -4.73 -13.19 0.32
N ALA A 170 -4.94 -13.17 -1.00
CA ALA A 170 -6.22 -13.39 -1.62
C ALA A 170 -6.15 -14.49 -2.66
N TYR A 171 -7.23 -15.27 -2.76
CA TYR A 171 -7.39 -16.33 -3.76
C TYR A 171 -8.87 -16.63 -4.00
N HIS A 172 -9.18 -17.27 -5.12
CA HIS A 172 -10.56 -17.67 -5.38
C HIS A 172 -11.00 -18.79 -4.44
N LYS A 173 -12.14 -18.66 -3.76
CA LYS A 173 -12.66 -19.64 -2.77
C LYS A 173 -12.72 -21.08 -3.27
N LYS A 174 -12.96 -21.29 -4.57
CA LYS A 174 -13.03 -22.62 -5.20
C LYS A 174 -11.69 -23.07 -5.78
N LYS A 175 -10.60 -22.29 -5.59
CA LYS A 175 -9.28 -22.65 -6.09
C LYS A 175 -8.73 -23.87 -5.34
N TYR A 176 -8.28 -24.87 -6.08
CA TYR A 176 -7.45 -25.91 -5.48
C TYR A 176 -6.07 -25.36 -5.18
N LEU A 177 -5.75 -25.21 -3.92
CA LEU A 177 -4.44 -24.77 -3.48
C LEU A 177 -3.48 -25.97 -3.45
N THR A 178 -2.50 -25.93 -4.36
CA THR A 178 -1.43 -26.91 -4.41
C THR A 178 -0.56 -26.88 -3.15
N PRO A 179 0.23 -27.91 -2.84
CA PRO A 179 1.19 -27.88 -1.73
C PRO A 179 2.15 -26.68 -1.82
N ALA A 180 2.60 -26.33 -3.05
CA ALA A 180 3.46 -25.18 -3.30
C ALA A 180 2.73 -23.86 -2.98
N ALA A 181 1.49 -23.69 -3.43
CA ALA A 181 0.70 -22.50 -3.10
C ALA A 181 0.50 -22.34 -1.58
N LYS A 182 0.18 -23.42 -0.88
CA LYS A 182 0.09 -23.40 0.60
C LYS A 182 1.42 -23.07 1.25
N GLY A 183 2.52 -23.61 0.75
CA GLY A 183 3.87 -23.29 1.24
C GLY A 183 4.23 -21.82 1.03
N PHE A 184 3.80 -21.19 -0.06
CA PHE A 184 3.97 -19.76 -0.27
C PHE A 184 3.11 -18.93 0.69
N MET A 185 1.88 -19.35 0.95
CA MET A 185 1.01 -18.68 1.93
C MET A 185 1.60 -18.69 3.33
N GLU A 186 2.13 -19.85 3.78
CA GLU A 186 2.78 -19.95 5.09
C GLU A 186 4.04 -19.10 5.16
N LEU A 187 4.84 -19.04 4.09
CA LEU A 187 5.99 -18.15 4.02
C LEU A 187 5.57 -16.67 4.14
N CYS A 188 4.49 -16.28 3.47
CA CYS A 188 3.95 -14.92 3.59
C CYS A 188 3.52 -14.60 5.04
N LYS A 189 2.82 -15.51 5.71
CA LYS A 189 2.39 -15.36 7.11
C LYS A 189 3.59 -15.23 8.07
N GLU A 190 4.66 -15.96 7.80
CA GLU A 190 5.88 -15.92 8.60
C GLU A 190 6.64 -14.60 8.39
N LYS A 191 6.87 -14.22 7.13
CA LYS A 191 7.84 -13.16 6.80
C LYS A 191 7.23 -11.77 6.75
N ILE A 192 6.00 -11.61 6.27
CA ILE A 192 5.43 -10.28 6.07
C ILE A 192 5.29 -9.52 7.39
N PRO A 193 4.76 -10.09 8.48
CA PRO A 193 4.71 -9.38 9.76
C PRO A 193 6.09 -9.01 10.33
N MET A 194 7.13 -9.81 10.05
CA MET A 194 8.49 -9.54 10.54
C MET A 194 9.10 -8.29 9.92
N VAL A 195 8.76 -7.95 8.69
CA VAL A 195 9.24 -6.73 8.01
C VAL A 195 8.87 -5.46 8.79
N PHE A 196 7.86 -5.53 9.64
CA PHE A 196 7.43 -4.42 10.51
C PHE A 196 8.02 -4.49 11.92
N CYS A 197 8.16 -5.71 12.48
CA CYS A 197 8.65 -5.87 13.86
C CYS A 197 10.15 -5.58 14.03
N GLU A 198 10.95 -5.70 12.98
CA GLU A 198 12.40 -5.43 13.06
C GLU A 198 12.72 -3.92 13.19
N GLU A 199 11.78 -3.03 12.91
CA GLU A 199 12.00 -1.58 12.79
C GLU A 199 11.43 -0.74 13.95
N GLU A 200 10.63 -1.32 14.86
CA GLU A 200 10.27 -0.65 16.13
C GLU A 200 11.45 -0.63 17.13
N ARG A 201 12.61 -1.17 16.77
CA ARG A 201 13.78 -1.30 17.65
C ARG A 201 14.96 -0.40 17.28
N VAL A 202 14.78 0.55 16.36
CA VAL A 202 15.84 1.51 16.02
C VAL A 202 15.47 2.93 16.38
#